data_b640a9ea9eea8ed4a35804f0188a9f4e
#
_entry.id   b640a9ea9eea8ed4a35804f0188a9f4e
#
_cell.length_a   1.000
_cell.length_b   1.000
_cell.length_c   1.000
_cell.angle_alpha   90.00
_cell.angle_beta   90.00
_cell.angle_gamma   90.00
#
_symmetry.space_group_name_H-M   'P 1'
#
loop_
_entity.id
_entity.type
_entity.pdbx_description
1 polymer ?
#
loop_
_entity_poly.entity_id
_entity_poly.type
_entity_poly.pdbx_seq_one_letter_code
_entity_poly.pdbx_strand_id
1 'polypeptide(L)'
;MSKYISRISIIFIAIILSLSCMILPASAASVNKHISNSDDISKTKNFANCQVYDEKGLFTDDELKQLNKLVYDTAKDINMYFAIYLSSEARSDDDTQNFADTHYEDLFNMDTNGLIYYMDLSGQTSPYDYISTSGRAMLVYPNERDAGSDNVIDKMLGRIFMDLPASGEEITASQIYKGIGTICSQVETYNEQSREDSIYAHDPYKNTYIYEKNDETIISSTKPLMSARKYIMPGLGVGIIAFLITFFSIKQSYKFKSSCSPMAYVDKGNTGLSVCKDDFLREHVTKVRIQSSSGGGSHGGGGGHR
;
A
#
# COMPACT_ATOMS: atom_id res chain seq x y z
N MET A 1 -38.16 39.73 0.84
CA MET A 1 -37.10 38.98 1.59
C MET A 1 -37.27 37.46 1.54
N SER A 2 -38.45 36.91 1.77
CA SER A 2 -38.69 35.45 1.76
C SER A 2 -38.23 34.74 0.46
N LYS A 3 -38.50 35.29 -0.72
CA LYS A 3 -38.18 34.71 -2.03
C LYS A 3 -36.67 34.61 -2.32
N TYR A 4 -35.81 35.49 -1.77
CA TYR A 4 -34.37 35.45 -1.94
C TYR A 4 -33.73 34.42 -1.01
N ILE A 5 -34.21 34.27 0.22
CA ILE A 5 -33.73 33.25 1.17
C ILE A 5 -34.00 31.86 0.63
N SER A 6 -35.22 31.65 0.03
CA SER A 6 -35.54 30.36 -0.62
C SER A 6 -34.61 30.02 -1.79
N ARG A 7 -34.26 31.00 -2.65
CA ARG A 7 -33.35 30.76 -3.80
C ARG A 7 -31.94 30.46 -3.38
N ILE A 8 -31.42 31.13 -2.34
CA ILE A 8 -30.09 30.88 -1.80
C ILE A 8 -30.03 29.47 -1.16
N SER A 9 -31.08 29.06 -0.44
CA SER A 9 -31.17 27.72 0.14
C SER A 9 -31.20 26.63 -0.94
N ILE A 10 -31.91 26.85 -2.04
CA ILE A 10 -31.95 25.88 -3.16
C ILE A 10 -30.61 25.76 -3.85
N ILE A 11 -29.89 26.86 -4.07
CA ILE A 11 -28.53 26.83 -4.67
C ILE A 11 -27.57 26.10 -3.73
N PHE A 12 -27.69 26.31 -2.42
CA PHE A 12 -26.82 25.65 -1.45
C PHE A 12 -27.08 24.14 -1.34
N ILE A 13 -28.35 23.72 -1.40
CA ILE A 13 -28.71 22.30 -1.47
C ILE A 13 -28.23 21.69 -2.78
N ALA A 14 -28.32 22.39 -3.89
CA ALA A 14 -27.81 21.92 -5.18
C ALA A 14 -26.27 21.76 -5.18
N ILE A 15 -25.54 22.67 -4.52
CA ILE A 15 -24.05 22.56 -4.36
C ILE A 15 -23.73 21.40 -3.45
N ILE A 16 -24.42 21.18 -2.35
CA ILE A 16 -24.18 20.03 -1.47
C ILE A 16 -24.50 18.70 -2.20
N LEU A 17 -25.57 18.64 -2.97
CA LEU A 17 -25.91 17.48 -3.79
C LEU A 17 -24.91 17.25 -4.92
N SER A 18 -24.40 18.28 -5.57
CA SER A 18 -23.36 18.14 -6.59
C SER A 18 -22.01 17.72 -6.02
N LEU A 19 -21.63 18.22 -4.83
CA LEU A 19 -20.44 17.74 -4.12
C LEU A 19 -20.59 16.27 -3.66
N SER A 20 -21.78 15.85 -3.24
CA SER A 20 -22.01 14.44 -2.86
C SER A 20 -21.98 13.49 -4.06
N CYS A 21 -22.39 13.94 -5.25
CA CYS A 21 -22.27 13.16 -6.49
C CYS A 21 -20.83 13.05 -7.01
N MET A 22 -19.94 14.01 -6.69
CA MET A 22 -18.52 13.93 -7.07
C MET A 22 -17.70 12.97 -6.18
N ILE A 23 -18.26 12.51 -5.05
CA ILE A 23 -17.60 11.59 -4.12
C ILE A 23 -17.95 10.12 -4.44
N LEU A 24 -18.80 9.85 -5.41
CA LEU A 24 -18.99 8.50 -5.90
C LEU A 24 -17.79 8.18 -6.82
N PRO A 25 -16.83 7.33 -6.39
CA PRO A 25 -15.84 6.84 -7.31
C PRO A 25 -16.58 6.11 -8.43
N ALA A 26 -16.30 6.46 -9.68
CA ALA A 26 -16.68 5.61 -10.79
C ALA A 26 -16.13 4.20 -10.44
N SER A 27 -17.02 3.28 -10.12
CA SER A 27 -16.70 1.88 -9.89
C SER A 27 -16.21 1.28 -11.21
N ALA A 28 -14.95 1.51 -11.56
CA ALA A 28 -14.21 0.51 -12.31
C ALA A 28 -14.29 -0.74 -11.43
N ALA A 29 -14.68 -1.89 -12.00
CA ALA A 29 -14.78 -3.14 -11.27
C ALA A 29 -13.43 -3.38 -10.58
N SER A 30 -13.34 -3.07 -9.31
CA SER A 30 -12.14 -3.30 -8.52
C SER A 30 -12.06 -4.80 -8.31
N VAL A 31 -11.00 -5.41 -8.79
CA VAL A 31 -10.68 -6.79 -8.41
C VAL A 31 -10.29 -6.71 -6.93
N ASN A 32 -11.24 -7.00 -6.06
CA ASN A 32 -10.97 -7.10 -4.64
C ASN A 32 -10.83 -8.58 -4.32
N LYS A 33 -9.64 -9.01 -3.95
CA LYS A 33 -9.39 -10.32 -3.37
C LYS A 33 -9.32 -10.15 -1.85
N HIS A 34 -9.97 -11.06 -1.15
CA HIS A 34 -10.03 -11.10 0.30
C HIS A 34 -9.30 -12.35 0.79
N ILE A 35 -8.37 -12.18 1.71
CA ILE A 35 -7.60 -13.24 2.34
C ILE A 35 -7.86 -13.13 3.84
N SER A 36 -8.45 -14.17 4.43
CA SER A 36 -8.68 -14.21 5.89
C SER A 36 -7.35 -14.25 6.64
N ASN A 37 -7.17 -13.37 7.63
CA ASN A 37 -5.98 -13.35 8.49
C ASN A 37 -6.18 -14.20 9.74
N SER A 38 -7.43 -14.55 10.06
CA SER A 38 -7.79 -15.41 11.19
C SER A 38 -7.72 -16.90 10.87
N ASP A 39 -7.68 -17.28 9.57
CA ASP A 39 -7.55 -18.66 9.19
C ASP A 39 -6.17 -19.20 9.59
N ASP A 40 -6.15 -20.33 10.27
CA ASP A 40 -4.92 -21.02 10.65
C ASP A 40 -4.27 -21.67 9.41
N ILE A 41 -3.28 -20.98 8.83
CA ILE A 41 -2.59 -21.45 7.62
C ILE A 41 -1.86 -22.78 7.83
N SER A 42 -1.51 -23.13 9.07
CA SER A 42 -0.83 -24.39 9.38
C SER A 42 -1.66 -25.64 9.01
N LYS A 43 -2.96 -25.45 8.78
CA LYS A 43 -3.87 -26.52 8.31
C LYS A 43 -3.94 -26.66 6.80
N THR A 44 -3.32 -25.76 6.07
CA THR A 44 -3.31 -25.80 4.60
C THR A 44 -2.28 -26.81 4.10
N LYS A 45 -2.55 -27.37 2.91
CA LYS A 45 -1.62 -28.33 2.29
C LYS A 45 -0.26 -27.68 1.98
N ASN A 46 -0.26 -26.42 1.58
CA ASN A 46 0.97 -25.71 1.17
C ASN A 46 1.84 -25.32 2.37
N PHE A 47 1.34 -25.40 3.60
CA PHE A 47 2.13 -25.08 4.78
C PHE A 47 3.34 -26.02 4.97
N ALA A 48 3.27 -27.22 4.42
CA ALA A 48 4.41 -28.14 4.40
C ALA A 48 5.63 -27.61 3.63
N ASN A 49 5.43 -26.60 2.76
CA ASN A 49 6.49 -25.94 2.01
C ASN A 49 7.21 -24.82 2.80
N CYS A 50 6.77 -24.54 4.04
CA CYS A 50 7.47 -23.62 4.94
C CYS A 50 8.72 -24.31 5.48
N GLN A 51 9.85 -24.17 4.76
CA GLN A 51 11.12 -24.83 5.04
C GLN A 51 12.31 -24.11 4.38
N VAL A 52 13.51 -24.61 4.63
CA VAL A 52 14.73 -24.20 3.95
C VAL A 52 14.95 -25.08 2.73
N TYR A 53 15.16 -24.47 1.59
CA TYR A 53 15.56 -25.12 0.33
C TYR A 53 17.08 -24.95 0.17
N ASP A 54 17.87 -25.95 0.55
CA ASP A 54 19.33 -25.93 0.49
C ASP A 54 19.83 -26.49 -0.84
N GLU A 55 19.77 -25.67 -1.90
CA GLU A 55 20.28 -26.06 -3.22
C GLU A 55 21.80 -26.30 -3.22
N LYS A 56 22.52 -25.59 -2.34
CA LYS A 56 23.98 -25.74 -2.23
C LYS A 56 24.43 -27.00 -1.50
N GLY A 57 23.53 -27.62 -0.73
CA GLY A 57 23.86 -28.82 0.07
C GLY A 57 24.86 -28.53 1.19
N LEU A 58 24.69 -27.40 1.88
CA LEU A 58 25.58 -26.96 2.95
C LEU A 58 25.40 -27.73 4.25
N PHE A 59 24.16 -28.19 4.50
CA PHE A 59 23.77 -28.74 5.77
C PHE A 59 23.66 -30.27 5.73
N THR A 60 23.96 -30.89 6.86
CA THR A 60 23.61 -32.29 7.10
C THR A 60 22.10 -32.45 7.23
N ASP A 61 21.58 -33.68 7.04
CA ASP A 61 20.16 -33.98 7.17
C ASP A 61 19.60 -33.58 8.55
N ASP A 62 20.40 -33.72 9.61
CA ASP A 62 19.98 -33.35 10.97
C ASP A 62 19.92 -31.84 11.18
N GLU A 63 20.89 -31.08 10.63
CA GLU A 63 20.90 -29.63 10.67
C GLU A 63 19.76 -29.06 9.83
N LEU A 64 19.56 -29.57 8.61
CA LEU A 64 18.45 -29.15 7.76
C LEU A 64 17.09 -29.41 8.40
N LYS A 65 16.93 -30.54 9.08
CA LYS A 65 15.71 -30.85 9.83
C LYS A 65 15.45 -29.85 10.98
N GLN A 66 16.51 -29.41 11.67
CA GLN A 66 16.37 -28.39 12.73
C GLN A 66 16.00 -27.02 12.14
N LEU A 67 16.64 -26.63 11.03
CA LEU A 67 16.33 -25.38 10.34
C LEU A 67 14.91 -25.38 9.75
N ASN A 68 14.47 -26.50 9.16
CA ASN A 68 13.11 -26.65 8.66
C ASN A 68 12.09 -26.53 9.79
N LYS A 69 12.39 -27.11 10.96
CA LYS A 69 11.52 -26.95 12.13
C LYS A 69 11.46 -25.48 12.58
N LEU A 70 12.58 -24.77 12.59
CA LEU A 70 12.63 -23.35 12.97
C LEU A 70 11.77 -22.51 12.02
N VAL A 71 11.96 -22.65 10.69
CA VAL A 71 11.17 -21.93 9.68
C VAL A 71 9.67 -22.26 9.78
N TYR A 72 9.34 -23.54 9.98
CA TYR A 72 7.97 -23.99 10.16
C TYR A 72 7.32 -23.37 11.41
N ASP A 73 8.04 -23.36 12.55
CA ASP A 73 7.53 -22.77 13.79
C ASP A 73 7.35 -21.25 13.63
N THR A 74 8.33 -20.54 13.05
CA THR A 74 8.22 -19.10 12.71
C THR A 74 7.02 -18.81 11.80
N ALA A 75 6.83 -19.57 10.72
CA ALA A 75 5.68 -19.42 9.81
C ALA A 75 4.34 -19.58 10.54
N LYS A 76 4.27 -20.52 11.49
CA LYS A 76 3.10 -20.76 12.31
C LYS A 76 2.82 -19.60 13.27
N ASP A 77 3.86 -19.08 13.92
CA ASP A 77 3.74 -18.00 14.91
C ASP A 77 3.31 -16.68 14.28
N ILE A 78 3.79 -16.38 13.07
CA ILE A 78 3.38 -15.20 12.31
C ILE A 78 2.04 -15.38 11.56
N ASN A 79 1.54 -16.61 11.46
CA ASN A 79 0.37 -17.01 10.65
C ASN A 79 0.47 -16.54 9.18
N MET A 80 1.67 -16.68 8.59
CA MET A 80 1.95 -16.39 7.19
C MET A 80 2.91 -17.45 6.62
N TYR A 81 2.82 -17.73 5.30
CA TYR A 81 3.79 -18.62 4.67
C TYR A 81 5.19 -18.02 4.73
N PHE A 82 6.16 -18.85 5.04
CA PHE A 82 7.56 -18.44 5.10
C PHE A 82 8.47 -19.55 4.60
N ALA A 83 9.36 -19.21 3.69
CA ALA A 83 10.40 -20.11 3.19
C ALA A 83 11.74 -19.38 3.04
N ILE A 84 12.82 -20.15 3.03
CA ILE A 84 14.18 -19.67 2.78
C ILE A 84 14.77 -20.50 1.65
N TYR A 85 15.34 -19.82 0.63
CA TYR A 85 15.98 -20.44 -0.50
C TYR A 85 17.47 -20.09 -0.53
N LEU A 86 18.33 -21.11 -0.41
CA LEU A 86 19.78 -20.99 -0.44
C LEU A 86 20.27 -21.34 -1.84
N SER A 87 20.49 -20.31 -2.68
CA SER A 87 20.84 -20.54 -4.08
C SER A 87 22.33 -20.77 -4.29
N SER A 88 22.64 -21.76 -5.11
CA SER A 88 23.99 -22.01 -5.63
C SER A 88 24.26 -21.30 -6.96
N GLU A 89 23.23 -20.73 -7.61
CA GLU A 89 23.33 -20.11 -8.91
C GLU A 89 23.51 -18.60 -8.82
N ALA A 90 24.46 -18.07 -9.61
CA ALA A 90 24.64 -16.63 -9.79
C ALA A 90 23.52 -16.07 -10.70
N ARG A 91 22.79 -15.08 -10.22
CA ARG A 91 21.75 -14.37 -10.95
C ARG A 91 22.00 -12.87 -10.91
N SER A 92 21.46 -12.13 -11.90
CA SER A 92 21.36 -10.68 -11.80
C SER A 92 20.31 -10.30 -10.75
N ASP A 93 20.29 -9.03 -10.30
CA ASP A 93 19.33 -8.53 -9.33
C ASP A 93 17.89 -8.75 -9.83
N ASP A 94 17.60 -8.41 -11.09
CA ASP A 94 16.28 -8.57 -11.70
C ASP A 94 15.86 -10.05 -11.82
N ASP A 95 16.82 -10.93 -12.20
CA ASP A 95 16.56 -12.37 -12.30
C ASP A 95 16.32 -12.98 -10.91
N THR A 96 17.03 -12.52 -9.89
CA THR A 96 16.84 -12.93 -8.49
C THR A 96 15.46 -12.54 -7.98
N GLN A 97 15.01 -11.30 -8.23
CA GLN A 97 13.68 -10.84 -7.87
C GLN A 97 12.60 -11.69 -8.55
N ASN A 98 12.69 -11.84 -9.87
CA ASN A 98 11.73 -12.64 -10.66
C ASN A 98 11.70 -14.09 -10.19
N PHE A 99 12.87 -14.67 -9.89
CA PHE A 99 12.95 -16.04 -9.39
C PHE A 99 12.27 -16.18 -8.03
N ALA A 100 12.58 -15.29 -7.08
CA ALA A 100 12.01 -15.35 -5.75
C ALA A 100 10.48 -15.18 -5.76
N ASP A 101 9.97 -14.23 -6.56
CA ASP A 101 8.54 -13.99 -6.71
C ASP A 101 7.83 -15.21 -7.31
N THR A 102 8.38 -15.77 -8.41
CA THR A 102 7.81 -16.94 -9.07
C THR A 102 7.89 -18.18 -8.16
N HIS A 103 9.02 -18.37 -7.48
CA HIS A 103 9.20 -19.52 -6.60
C HIS A 103 8.26 -19.46 -5.38
N TYR A 104 8.00 -18.27 -4.85
CA TYR A 104 6.98 -18.08 -3.82
C TYR A 104 5.59 -18.51 -4.34
N GLU A 105 5.21 -18.09 -5.56
CA GLU A 105 3.92 -18.45 -6.15
C GLU A 105 3.79 -19.96 -6.39
N ASP A 106 4.87 -20.62 -6.81
CA ASP A 106 4.90 -22.09 -7.02
C ASP A 106 4.71 -22.87 -5.72
N LEU A 107 5.28 -22.36 -4.60
CA LEU A 107 5.18 -22.99 -3.29
C LEU A 107 3.83 -22.75 -2.62
N PHE A 108 3.31 -21.54 -2.69
CA PHE A 108 2.21 -21.08 -1.82
C PHE A 108 0.98 -20.58 -2.57
N ASN A 109 1.02 -20.55 -3.88
CA ASN A 109 0.06 -19.91 -4.79
C ASN A 109 0.09 -18.38 -4.77
N MET A 110 -0.47 -17.81 -5.83
CA MET A 110 -0.65 -16.37 -5.99
C MET A 110 -1.55 -15.78 -4.91
N ASP A 111 -1.25 -14.53 -4.54
CA ASP A 111 -2.07 -13.72 -3.63
C ASP A 111 -2.38 -14.46 -2.31
N THR A 112 -1.38 -15.00 -1.70
CA THR A 112 -1.41 -15.53 -0.33
C THR A 112 -0.64 -14.61 0.61
N ASN A 113 -0.78 -14.79 1.92
CA ASN A 113 -0.05 -14.01 2.91
C ASN A 113 1.28 -14.70 3.22
N GLY A 114 2.41 -14.08 2.88
CA GLY A 114 3.71 -14.66 3.22
C GLY A 114 4.90 -14.01 2.57
N LEU A 115 6.07 -14.58 2.80
CA LEU A 115 7.36 -14.12 2.30
C LEU A 115 8.30 -15.27 2.00
N ILE A 116 9.26 -15.03 1.11
CA ILE A 116 10.41 -15.91 0.88
C ILE A 116 11.70 -15.08 0.95
N TYR A 117 12.70 -15.59 1.67
CA TYR A 117 14.04 -15.03 1.68
C TYR A 117 14.94 -15.85 0.75
N TYR A 118 15.38 -15.21 -0.31
CA TYR A 118 16.39 -15.74 -1.23
C TYR A 118 17.77 -15.27 -0.77
N MET A 119 18.66 -16.21 -0.47
CA MET A 119 20.05 -15.97 -0.10
C MET A 119 20.97 -16.42 -1.23
N ASP A 120 21.76 -15.50 -1.77
CA ASP A 120 22.73 -15.78 -2.82
C ASP A 120 24.01 -16.38 -2.22
N LEU A 121 24.23 -17.66 -2.46
CA LEU A 121 25.42 -18.41 -2.07
C LEU A 121 26.25 -18.88 -3.28
N SER A 122 26.06 -18.24 -4.44
CA SER A 122 26.76 -18.58 -5.68
C SER A 122 28.28 -18.35 -5.61
N GLY A 123 28.73 -17.47 -4.70
CA GLY A 123 30.13 -17.06 -4.60
C GLY A 123 30.52 -15.96 -5.59
N GLN A 124 29.54 -15.30 -6.23
CA GLN A 124 29.80 -14.14 -7.08
C GLN A 124 30.37 -12.97 -6.28
N THR A 125 31.04 -12.04 -6.99
CA THR A 125 31.73 -10.89 -6.35
C THR A 125 30.79 -9.95 -5.62
N SER A 126 29.55 -9.86 -6.05
CA SER A 126 28.51 -9.02 -5.45
C SER A 126 27.23 -9.84 -5.30
N PRO A 127 27.15 -10.71 -4.26
CA PRO A 127 25.96 -11.53 -4.04
C PRO A 127 24.77 -10.64 -3.72
N TYR A 128 23.61 -10.98 -4.27
CA TYR A 128 22.36 -10.22 -4.09
C TYR A 128 21.32 -11.07 -3.39
N ASP A 129 21.01 -10.71 -2.15
CA ASP A 129 19.96 -11.35 -1.37
C ASP A 129 18.64 -10.58 -1.54
N TYR A 130 17.53 -11.29 -1.54
CA TYR A 130 16.22 -10.69 -1.77
C TYR A 130 15.13 -11.28 -0.87
N ILE A 131 14.25 -10.44 -0.36
CA ILE A 131 13.04 -10.84 0.36
C ILE A 131 11.84 -10.48 -0.51
N SER A 132 11.14 -11.49 -1.04
CA SER A 132 9.85 -11.29 -1.70
C SER A 132 8.73 -11.38 -0.66
N THR A 133 7.74 -10.48 -0.77
CA THR A 133 6.59 -10.42 0.13
C THR A 133 5.28 -10.43 -0.66
N SER A 134 4.25 -11.10 -0.14
CA SER A 134 2.93 -11.22 -0.74
C SER A 134 1.83 -11.00 0.29
N GLY A 135 0.74 -10.39 -0.14
CA GLY A 135 -0.43 -10.16 0.69
C GLY A 135 -0.12 -9.35 1.95
N ARG A 136 -0.50 -9.85 3.12
CA ARG A 136 -0.26 -9.20 4.42
C ARG A 136 1.21 -8.91 4.69
N ALA A 137 2.13 -9.75 4.19
CA ALA A 137 3.56 -9.53 4.40
C ALA A 137 4.05 -8.19 3.82
N MET A 138 3.44 -7.67 2.75
CA MET A 138 3.75 -6.33 2.22
C MET A 138 3.41 -5.20 3.20
N LEU A 139 2.45 -5.40 4.11
CA LEU A 139 2.10 -4.44 5.16
C LEU A 139 3.02 -4.54 6.37
N VAL A 140 3.39 -5.78 6.72
CA VAL A 140 4.22 -6.09 7.88
C VAL A 140 5.70 -5.76 7.63
N TYR A 141 6.18 -6.03 6.42
CA TYR A 141 7.58 -5.84 6.00
C TYR A 141 7.67 -4.88 4.81
N PRO A 142 7.33 -3.59 5.00
CA PRO A 142 7.41 -2.61 3.91
C PRO A 142 8.85 -2.34 3.49
N ASN A 143 9.02 -1.92 2.22
CA ASN A 143 10.27 -1.40 1.70
C ASN A 143 10.16 0.10 1.34
N GLU A 144 11.26 0.76 0.93
CA GLU A 144 11.30 2.20 0.59
C GLU A 144 10.31 2.64 -0.50
N ARG A 145 9.80 1.72 -1.32
CA ARG A 145 8.87 2.04 -2.41
C ARG A 145 7.47 2.36 -1.91
N ASP A 146 7.19 2.01 -0.66
CA ASP A 146 5.90 2.27 -0.02
C ASP A 146 5.91 3.65 0.64
N ALA A 147 5.14 4.59 0.07
CA ALA A 147 5.12 5.98 0.50
C ALA A 147 4.83 6.14 2.01
N GLY A 148 5.84 6.55 2.77
CA GLY A 148 5.72 6.90 4.19
C GLY A 148 5.91 5.73 5.16
N SER A 149 6.39 4.58 4.72
CA SER A 149 6.76 3.46 5.58
C SER A 149 8.26 3.47 5.91
N ASP A 150 8.59 2.98 7.09
CA ASP A 150 9.97 2.60 7.43
C ASP A 150 10.39 1.43 6.53
N ASN A 151 11.61 1.50 5.97
CA ASN A 151 12.18 0.39 5.20
C ASN A 151 12.55 -0.78 6.14
N VAL A 152 11.58 -1.64 6.40
CA VAL A 152 11.76 -2.81 7.28
C VAL A 152 12.65 -3.85 6.63
N ILE A 153 12.48 -4.10 5.32
CA ILE A 153 13.28 -5.10 4.60
C ILE A 153 14.76 -4.76 4.63
N ASP A 154 15.15 -3.51 4.38
CA ASP A 154 16.56 -3.11 4.46
C ASP A 154 17.14 -3.26 5.87
N LYS A 155 16.34 -2.95 6.91
CA LYS A 155 16.76 -3.18 8.30
C LYS A 155 16.97 -4.68 8.59
N MET A 156 16.09 -5.54 8.07
CA MET A 156 16.20 -7.00 8.19
C MET A 156 17.47 -7.50 7.48
N LEU A 157 17.65 -7.13 6.22
CA LEU A 157 18.84 -7.52 5.43
C LEU A 157 20.12 -7.01 6.08
N GLY A 158 20.18 -5.75 6.48
CA GLY A 158 21.34 -5.20 7.18
C GLY A 158 21.69 -5.95 8.47
N ARG A 159 20.69 -6.47 9.18
CA ARG A 159 20.91 -7.28 10.38
C ARG A 159 21.43 -8.68 10.03
N ILE A 160 20.90 -9.31 8.99
CA ILE A 160 21.31 -10.62 8.52
C ILE A 160 22.75 -10.56 8.00
N PHE A 161 23.10 -9.54 7.23
CA PHE A 161 24.44 -9.36 6.65
C PHE A 161 25.57 -9.24 7.70
N MET A 162 25.23 -8.86 8.94
CA MET A 162 26.22 -8.91 10.04
C MET A 162 26.61 -10.33 10.46
N ASP A 163 25.81 -11.33 10.12
CA ASP A 163 26.03 -12.74 10.46
C ASP A 163 26.59 -13.53 9.28
N LEU A 164 26.50 -12.99 8.05
CA LEU A 164 26.94 -13.63 6.82
C LEU A 164 28.39 -13.24 6.47
N PRO A 165 29.08 -14.05 5.67
CA PRO A 165 30.41 -13.70 5.16
C PRO A 165 30.31 -12.47 4.23
N ALA A 166 31.31 -11.60 4.29
CA ALA A 166 31.45 -10.52 3.34
C ALA A 166 31.71 -11.03 1.92
N SER A 167 31.48 -10.17 0.93
CA SER A 167 31.77 -10.50 -0.48
C SER A 167 33.17 -10.99 -0.66
N GLY A 168 33.33 -12.15 -1.31
CA GLY A 168 34.64 -12.80 -1.58
C GLY A 168 35.23 -13.61 -0.41
N GLU A 169 34.58 -13.68 0.73
CA GLU A 169 34.92 -14.55 1.84
C GLU A 169 34.35 -15.96 1.64
N GLU A 170 34.96 -16.95 2.30
CA GLU A 170 34.48 -18.34 2.27
C GLU A 170 33.15 -18.46 3.06
N ILE A 171 32.16 -19.06 2.43
CA ILE A 171 30.84 -19.29 3.01
C ILE A 171 30.87 -20.55 3.87
N THR A 172 30.62 -20.41 5.18
CA THR A 172 30.55 -21.55 6.11
C THR A 172 29.10 -21.87 6.49
N ALA A 173 28.80 -23.17 6.63
CA ALA A 173 27.48 -23.62 7.10
C ALA A 173 27.06 -22.97 8.43
N SER A 174 28.01 -22.75 9.34
CA SER A 174 27.76 -22.13 10.64
C SER A 174 27.27 -20.68 10.54
N GLN A 175 27.86 -19.88 9.62
CA GLN A 175 27.43 -18.49 9.39
C GLN A 175 26.02 -18.46 8.80
N ILE A 176 25.75 -19.32 7.81
CA ILE A 176 24.43 -19.41 7.18
C ILE A 176 23.38 -19.90 8.18
N TYR A 177 23.73 -20.91 9.02
CA TYR A 177 22.83 -21.36 10.09
C TYR A 177 22.44 -20.21 11.03
N LYS A 178 23.41 -19.39 11.43
CA LYS A 178 23.19 -18.21 12.27
C LYS A 178 22.33 -17.16 11.54
N GLY A 179 22.61 -16.87 10.26
CA GLY A 179 21.83 -15.96 9.44
C GLY A 179 20.37 -16.39 9.32
N ILE A 180 20.11 -17.69 9.15
CA ILE A 180 18.74 -18.26 9.15
C ILE A 180 18.05 -18.02 10.51
N GLY A 181 18.74 -18.22 11.62
CA GLY A 181 18.21 -17.90 12.94
C GLY A 181 17.86 -16.41 13.09
N THR A 182 18.72 -15.55 12.56
CA THR A 182 18.51 -14.09 12.59
C THR A 182 17.30 -13.67 11.75
N ILE A 183 17.12 -14.18 10.52
CA ILE A 183 15.93 -13.82 9.72
C ILE A 183 14.65 -14.31 10.38
N CYS A 184 14.59 -15.52 10.93
CA CYS A 184 13.42 -16.01 11.68
C CYS A 184 13.05 -15.07 12.82
N SER A 185 14.02 -14.68 13.66
CA SER A 185 13.81 -13.75 14.77
C SER A 185 13.37 -12.35 14.30
N GLN A 186 13.91 -11.84 13.17
CA GLN A 186 13.49 -10.55 12.62
C GLN A 186 12.04 -10.61 12.08
N VAL A 187 11.70 -11.69 11.39
CA VAL A 187 10.34 -11.93 10.87
C VAL A 187 9.32 -11.91 12.01
N GLU A 188 9.57 -12.61 13.11
CA GLU A 188 8.70 -12.60 14.29
C GLU A 188 8.62 -11.22 14.94
N THR A 189 9.77 -10.57 15.17
CA THR A 189 9.85 -9.26 15.82
C THR A 189 9.05 -8.20 15.05
N TYR A 190 9.24 -8.11 13.74
CA TYR A 190 8.51 -7.13 12.93
C TYR A 190 7.04 -7.48 12.75
N ASN A 191 6.67 -8.76 12.74
CA ASN A 191 5.26 -9.15 12.76
C ASN A 191 4.54 -8.71 14.04
N GLU A 192 5.21 -8.77 15.18
CA GLU A 192 4.66 -8.26 16.44
C GLU A 192 4.52 -6.74 16.46
N GLN A 193 5.51 -6.02 15.91
CA GLN A 193 5.55 -4.55 15.88
C GLN A 193 4.58 -3.94 14.86
N SER A 194 4.25 -4.65 13.77
CA SER A 194 3.51 -4.11 12.63
C SER A 194 2.04 -3.81 12.91
N ARG A 195 1.49 -4.19 14.06
CA ARG A 195 0.06 -4.06 14.37
C ARG A 195 -0.46 -2.62 14.42
N GLU A 196 0.40 -1.61 14.36
CA GLU A 196 0.00 -0.21 14.58
C GLU A 196 0.21 0.75 13.39
N ASP A 197 1.08 0.48 12.41
CA ASP A 197 1.60 1.57 11.57
C ASP A 197 1.27 1.55 10.07
N SER A 198 1.00 0.43 9.43
CA SER A 198 0.83 0.41 7.98
C SER A 198 -0.63 0.51 7.55
N ILE A 199 -1.01 1.64 6.95
CA ILE A 199 -2.38 1.88 6.49
C ILE A 199 -2.67 1.13 5.18
N TYR A 200 -1.70 1.03 4.28
CA TYR A 200 -1.74 0.25 3.04
C TYR A 200 -0.34 0.13 2.44
N ALA A 201 -0.10 -0.93 1.66
CA ALA A 201 1.02 -1.08 0.74
C ALA A 201 0.55 -0.88 -0.70
N HIS A 202 1.45 -0.47 -1.59
CA HIS A 202 1.17 -0.29 -3.01
C HIS A 202 2.14 -1.12 -3.85
N ASP A 203 1.60 -2.05 -4.63
CA ASP A 203 2.37 -2.75 -5.66
C ASP A 203 2.42 -1.90 -6.94
N PRO A 204 3.56 -1.30 -7.29
CA PRO A 204 3.67 -0.45 -8.46
C PRO A 204 3.62 -1.22 -9.79
N TYR A 205 3.96 -2.51 -9.79
CA TYR A 205 3.96 -3.34 -11.00
C TYR A 205 2.55 -3.71 -11.44
N LYS A 206 1.67 -4.01 -10.48
CA LYS A 206 0.27 -4.35 -10.73
C LYS A 206 -0.69 -3.20 -10.49
N ASN A 207 -0.18 -2.08 -9.95
CA ASN A 207 -0.99 -0.95 -9.54
C ASN A 207 -2.14 -1.38 -8.61
N THR A 208 -1.82 -2.25 -7.65
CA THR A 208 -2.74 -2.73 -6.63
C THR A 208 -2.37 -2.20 -5.26
N TYR A 209 -3.37 -2.03 -4.42
CA TYR A 209 -3.24 -1.60 -3.03
C TYR A 209 -3.61 -2.75 -2.12
N ILE A 210 -2.75 -3.03 -1.15
CA ILE A 210 -2.95 -4.05 -0.12
C ILE A 210 -3.24 -3.33 1.19
N TYR A 211 -4.27 -3.73 1.91
CA TYR A 211 -4.63 -3.17 3.22
C TYR A 211 -5.42 -4.17 4.05
N GLU A 212 -5.43 -3.98 5.37
CA GLU A 212 -6.22 -4.80 6.28
C GLU A 212 -7.56 -4.14 6.62
N LYS A 213 -8.61 -4.95 6.65
CA LYS A 213 -9.94 -4.53 7.09
C LYS A 213 -10.73 -5.73 7.62
N ASN A 214 -11.27 -5.60 8.85
CA ASN A 214 -12.09 -6.64 9.49
C ASN A 214 -11.38 -8.00 9.57
N ASP A 215 -10.09 -8.02 9.88
CA ASP A 215 -9.26 -9.23 9.96
C ASP A 215 -9.09 -9.97 8.61
N GLU A 216 -9.23 -9.23 7.53
CA GLU A 216 -8.94 -9.69 6.16
C GLU A 216 -7.89 -8.81 5.51
N THR A 217 -6.97 -9.41 4.77
CA THR A 217 -6.10 -8.71 3.82
C THR A 217 -6.85 -8.54 2.51
N ILE A 218 -6.98 -7.30 2.07
CA ILE A 218 -7.68 -6.92 0.84
C ILE A 218 -6.68 -6.46 -0.19
N ILE A 219 -6.70 -7.07 -1.38
CA ILE A 219 -5.94 -6.65 -2.55
C ILE A 219 -6.92 -5.96 -3.50
N SER A 220 -6.71 -4.68 -3.79
CA SER A 220 -7.64 -3.83 -4.54
C SER A 220 -6.93 -2.97 -5.58
N SER A 221 -7.56 -2.75 -6.72
CA SER A 221 -7.07 -1.77 -7.71
C SER A 221 -7.35 -0.31 -7.31
N THR A 222 -8.09 -0.07 -6.22
CA THR A 222 -8.42 1.26 -5.74
C THR A 222 -7.76 1.54 -4.39
N LYS A 223 -7.13 2.72 -4.28
CA LYS A 223 -6.50 3.18 -3.03
C LYS A 223 -7.53 3.25 -1.90
N PRO A 224 -7.27 2.69 -0.72
CA PRO A 224 -8.19 2.77 0.41
C PRO A 224 -8.36 4.21 0.89
N LEU A 225 -9.60 4.62 1.10
CA LEU A 225 -9.96 5.97 1.60
C LEU A 225 -9.70 6.17 3.11
N MET A 226 -9.05 5.22 3.77
CA MET A 226 -8.93 5.19 5.23
C MET A 226 -8.20 6.41 5.82
N SER A 227 -7.17 6.93 5.14
CA SER A 227 -6.44 8.13 5.61
C SER A 227 -7.24 9.41 5.41
N ALA A 228 -8.03 9.51 4.33
CA ALA A 228 -8.84 10.69 4.04
C ALA A 228 -9.99 10.86 5.08
N ARG A 229 -10.57 9.76 5.55
CA ARG A 229 -11.70 9.80 6.50
C ARG A 229 -11.35 10.45 7.84
N LYS A 230 -10.11 10.26 8.33
CA LYS A 230 -9.62 10.90 9.57
C LYS A 230 -9.54 12.43 9.46
N TYR A 231 -9.35 12.97 8.25
CA TYR A 231 -9.18 14.40 8.00
C TYR A 231 -10.45 15.07 7.41
N ILE A 232 -11.24 14.32 6.63
CA ILE A 232 -12.49 14.85 6.03
C ILE A 232 -13.52 15.18 7.10
N MET A 233 -13.73 14.33 8.11
CA MET A 233 -14.72 14.58 9.15
C MET A 233 -14.41 15.81 10.02
N PRO A 234 -13.18 16.01 10.55
CA PRO A 234 -12.81 17.23 11.25
C PRO A 234 -12.85 18.46 10.32
N GLY A 235 -12.39 18.34 9.07
CA GLY A 235 -12.39 19.42 8.09
C GLY A 235 -13.80 19.90 7.73
N LEU A 236 -14.75 18.99 7.57
CA LEU A 236 -16.16 19.30 7.37
C LEU A 236 -16.76 20.04 8.59
N GLY A 237 -16.44 19.58 9.80
CA GLY A 237 -16.88 20.23 11.05
C GLY A 237 -16.40 21.67 11.14
N VAL A 238 -15.12 21.91 10.92
CA VAL A 238 -14.51 23.25 10.92
C VAL A 238 -15.12 24.13 9.81
N GLY A 239 -15.30 23.58 8.61
CA GLY A 239 -15.93 24.29 7.48
C GLY A 239 -17.36 24.73 7.78
N ILE A 240 -18.19 23.88 8.39
CA ILE A 240 -19.56 24.23 8.79
C ILE A 240 -19.56 25.33 9.86
N ILE A 241 -18.69 25.25 10.86
CA ILE A 241 -18.58 26.27 11.92
C ILE A 241 -18.16 27.61 11.31
N ALA A 242 -17.13 27.65 10.48
CA ALA A 242 -16.67 28.87 9.80
C ALA A 242 -17.79 29.48 8.93
N PHE A 243 -18.52 28.64 8.20
CA PHE A 243 -19.68 29.07 7.41
C PHE A 243 -20.79 29.70 8.28
N LEU A 244 -21.15 29.07 9.39
CA LEU A 244 -22.15 29.59 10.28
C LEU A 244 -21.76 30.95 10.89
N ILE A 245 -20.51 31.10 11.33
CA ILE A 245 -19.96 32.35 11.85
C ILE A 245 -20.09 33.46 10.79
N THR A 246 -19.61 33.17 9.57
CA THR A 246 -19.64 34.13 8.46
C THR A 246 -21.07 34.50 8.07
N PHE A 247 -21.97 33.49 8.00
CA PHE A 247 -23.38 33.70 7.68
C PHE A 247 -24.08 34.60 8.71
N PHE A 248 -23.88 34.32 9.99
CA PHE A 248 -24.50 35.15 11.05
C PHE A 248 -23.91 36.55 11.09
N SER A 249 -22.59 36.73 10.86
CA SER A 249 -21.97 38.05 10.79
C SER A 249 -22.49 38.88 9.64
N ILE A 250 -22.65 38.31 8.46
CA ILE A 250 -23.21 38.96 7.30
C ILE A 250 -24.70 39.31 7.56
N LYS A 251 -25.47 38.35 8.10
CA LYS A 251 -26.89 38.57 8.41
C LYS A 251 -27.09 39.71 9.41
N GLN A 252 -26.20 39.85 10.39
CA GLN A 252 -26.25 40.91 11.39
C GLN A 252 -25.87 42.27 10.78
N SER A 253 -24.90 42.33 9.86
CA SER A 253 -24.53 43.54 9.12
C SER A 253 -25.62 44.05 8.20
N TYR A 254 -26.44 43.15 7.62
CA TYR A 254 -27.56 43.52 6.73
C TYR A 254 -28.83 43.98 7.46
N LYS A 255 -28.97 43.72 8.76
CA LYS A 255 -30.13 44.20 9.54
C LYS A 255 -30.21 45.73 9.63
N PHE A 256 -29.12 46.45 9.41
CA PHE A 256 -29.05 47.89 9.51
C PHE A 256 -29.36 48.66 8.22
N LYS A 257 -29.61 47.98 7.08
CA LYS A 257 -29.83 48.63 5.78
C LYS A 257 -31.28 48.58 5.27
N SER A 258 -32.25 48.38 6.13
CA SER A 258 -33.67 48.31 5.70
C SER A 258 -34.35 49.69 5.45
N SER A 259 -33.58 50.79 5.53
CA SER A 259 -34.14 52.14 5.35
C SER A 259 -33.79 52.81 4.02
N CYS A 260 -33.07 52.15 3.11
CA CYS A 260 -32.81 52.73 1.79
C CYS A 260 -33.79 52.18 0.76
N SER A 261 -34.66 53.07 0.26
CA SER A 261 -35.55 52.74 -0.87
C SER A 261 -34.73 52.38 -2.09
N PRO A 262 -34.97 51.24 -2.75
CA PRO A 262 -34.25 50.85 -3.95
C PRO A 262 -34.42 51.80 -5.14
N MET A 263 -35.40 52.69 -5.08
CA MET A 263 -35.70 53.65 -6.13
C MET A 263 -34.80 54.90 -6.16
N ALA A 264 -33.98 55.12 -5.12
CA ALA A 264 -33.10 56.28 -5.06
C ALA A 264 -31.85 56.22 -5.95
N TYR A 265 -31.54 55.05 -6.51
CA TYR A 265 -30.31 54.82 -7.31
C TYR A 265 -30.53 54.41 -8.76
N VAL A 266 -31.79 54.46 -9.24
CA VAL A 266 -32.08 54.15 -10.65
C VAL A 266 -32.19 55.47 -11.41
N ASP A 267 -31.06 55.88 -11.99
CA ASP A 267 -31.06 56.94 -13.03
C ASP A 267 -31.69 56.36 -14.31
N LYS A 268 -32.90 56.83 -14.64
CA LYS A 268 -33.71 56.30 -15.75
C LYS A 268 -33.24 56.73 -17.13
N GLY A 269 -32.01 57.23 -17.24
CA GLY A 269 -31.60 57.95 -18.42
C GLY A 269 -30.59 57.25 -19.38
N ASN A 270 -29.86 56.24 -19.01
CA ASN A 270 -28.90 55.65 -19.96
C ASN A 270 -28.39 54.26 -19.54
N THR A 271 -29.01 53.20 -20.03
CA THR A 271 -28.36 51.86 -20.08
C THR A 271 -28.44 51.32 -21.48
N GLY A 272 -27.44 51.64 -22.29
CA GLY A 272 -27.22 51.02 -23.60
C GLY A 272 -26.09 49.98 -23.48
N LEU A 273 -26.42 48.70 -23.42
CA LEU A 273 -25.47 47.61 -23.58
C LEU A 273 -25.34 47.32 -25.09
N SER A 274 -24.16 47.55 -25.64
CA SER A 274 -24.00 47.50 -27.10
C SER A 274 -23.24 46.28 -27.61
N VAL A 275 -22.73 45.34 -26.89
CA VAL A 275 -22.20 44.07 -27.46
C VAL A 275 -22.14 42.99 -26.37
N CYS A 276 -22.86 41.87 -26.54
CA CYS A 276 -22.56 40.58 -25.94
C CYS A 276 -22.07 39.64 -27.02
N LYS A 277 -20.79 39.24 -26.96
CA LYS A 277 -20.24 38.17 -27.79
C LYS A 277 -19.53 37.21 -26.87
N ASP A 278 -20.02 35.97 -26.86
CA ASP A 278 -19.38 34.82 -26.19
C ASP A 278 -18.54 34.07 -27.23
N ASP A 279 -17.24 34.04 -27.05
CA ASP A 279 -16.34 33.24 -27.86
C ASP A 279 -15.91 31.97 -27.10
N PHE A 280 -16.30 30.81 -27.62
CA PHE A 280 -16.01 29.50 -27.07
C PHE A 280 -14.56 29.08 -27.40
N LEU A 281 -13.74 28.86 -26.38
CA LEU A 281 -12.38 28.31 -26.51
C LEU A 281 -12.38 26.79 -26.38
N ARG A 282 -11.75 26.13 -27.34
CA ARG A 282 -11.73 24.67 -27.51
C ARG A 282 -10.77 24.02 -26.58
N GLU A 283 -11.24 23.01 -25.83
CA GLU A 283 -10.43 22.19 -24.94
C GLU A 283 -9.85 20.96 -25.69
N HIS A 284 -8.55 20.73 -25.54
CA HIS A 284 -7.85 19.55 -26.08
C HIS A 284 -7.58 18.52 -24.97
N VAL A 285 -8.21 17.35 -25.07
CA VAL A 285 -7.95 16.22 -24.16
C VAL A 285 -7.07 15.19 -24.86
N THR A 286 -5.86 14.96 -24.33
CA THR A 286 -4.94 13.90 -24.79
C THR A 286 -5.13 12.65 -23.92
N LYS A 287 -5.57 11.54 -24.52
CA LYS A 287 -5.64 10.22 -23.85
C LYS A 287 -4.36 9.45 -24.09
N VAL A 288 -3.63 9.13 -23.02
CA VAL A 288 -2.51 8.20 -23.03
C VAL A 288 -3.01 6.82 -22.61
N ARG A 289 -2.71 5.80 -23.43
CA ARG A 289 -3.09 4.40 -23.19
C ARG A 289 -2.00 3.74 -22.37
N ILE A 290 -2.31 3.32 -21.14
CA ILE A 290 -1.40 2.53 -20.30
C ILE A 290 -1.57 1.07 -20.68
N GLN A 291 -0.45 0.42 -21.01
CA GLN A 291 -0.41 -1.00 -21.35
C GLN A 291 -0.40 -1.83 -20.05
N SER A 292 -1.37 -2.69 -19.86
CA SER A 292 -1.42 -3.64 -18.74
C SER A 292 -0.57 -4.86 -19.08
N SER A 293 0.42 -5.17 -18.27
CA SER A 293 1.13 -6.44 -18.27
C SER A 293 0.29 -7.51 -17.55
N SER A 294 0.24 -8.69 -18.15
CA SER A 294 -0.60 -9.80 -17.69
C SER A 294 0.11 -10.66 -16.65
N GLY A 295 -0.58 -10.95 -15.54
CA GLY A 295 -0.59 -12.28 -14.96
C GLY A 295 0.56 -12.69 -14.05
N GLY A 296 0.59 -12.22 -12.84
CA GLY A 296 1.30 -12.75 -11.69
C GLY A 296 0.64 -12.28 -10.40
N GLY A 297 0.90 -12.90 -9.25
CA GLY A 297 0.41 -12.44 -7.94
C GLY A 297 0.97 -11.07 -7.53
N SER A 298 0.41 -10.43 -6.51
CA SER A 298 0.88 -9.12 -6.02
C SER A 298 2.05 -9.32 -5.08
N HIS A 299 3.23 -8.81 -5.45
CA HIS A 299 4.45 -8.91 -4.67
C HIS A 299 5.04 -7.54 -4.35
N GLY A 300 5.55 -7.42 -3.14
CA GLY A 300 6.48 -6.39 -2.71
C GLY A 300 7.79 -7.06 -2.32
N GLY A 301 8.76 -6.29 -1.96
CA GLY A 301 10.03 -6.83 -1.51
C GLY A 301 11.17 -5.83 -1.65
N GLY A 302 12.31 -6.22 -1.19
CA GLY A 302 13.54 -5.48 -1.32
C GLY A 302 14.74 -6.39 -1.23
N GLY A 303 15.84 -5.98 -1.83
CA GLY A 303 17.06 -6.72 -1.82
C GLY A 303 18.27 -5.83 -1.51
N GLY A 304 19.38 -6.44 -1.23
CA GLY A 304 20.62 -5.75 -0.96
C GLY A 304 21.84 -6.60 -1.27
N HIS A 305 22.95 -5.92 -1.51
CA HIS A 305 24.25 -6.54 -1.71
C HIS A 305 25.00 -6.63 -0.38
N ARG A 306 25.74 -7.72 -0.22
CA ARG A 306 26.66 -7.96 0.90
C ARG A 306 28.04 -7.42 0.59
#